data_553baf1bd89af27b5f253683593d4ce4
#
_entry.id   553baf1bd89af27b5f253683593d4ce4
#
_cell.length_a   1.000
_cell.length_b   1.000
_cell.length_c   1.000
_cell.angle_alpha   90.00
_cell.angle_beta   90.00
_cell.angle_gamma   90.00
#
_symmetry.space_group_name_H-M   'P 1'
#
loop_
_entity.id
_entity.type
_entity.pdbx_description
1 polymer ?
#
loop_
_entity_poly.entity_id
_entity_poly.type
_entity_poly.pdbx_seq_one_letter_code
_entity_poly.pdbx_strand_id
1 'polypeptide(L)'
;HSATCRPWMVKHGVRFQPSLSGALHTARTNAFFMGGGKALVNAYYRSAEKLGVQIHYNAEVDTVELDEGRFVAASVMHKLPDGSVRRERIEARTCVLAAGGFESNREWLREAWGQNERGEYPADQFLIRGTRFNQGVLLKHMLEQGADRIGDPTQAHMVAIDARAPLYDGGICTRIDCVSLGVVVNREARRFYDEGEDFWPKRYAIWGRLVAQQPGQVAYSIIDAKAVGRFMPPVFEGT
;
A
#
# COMPACT_ATOMS: atom_id res chain seq x y z
N HIS A 1 20.56 -7.41 4.37
CA HIS A 1 20.34 -7.16 2.92
C HIS A 1 19.94 -5.72 2.58
N SER A 2 19.33 -4.94 3.50
CA SER A 2 18.88 -3.56 3.21
C SER A 2 20.01 -2.64 2.73
N ALA A 3 21.23 -2.80 3.24
CA ALA A 3 22.38 -2.00 2.81
C ALA A 3 22.78 -2.23 1.34
N THR A 4 22.45 -3.38 0.77
CA THR A 4 22.76 -3.73 -0.63
C THR A 4 21.58 -3.46 -1.59
N CYS A 5 20.41 -3.17 -1.06
CA CYS A 5 19.19 -3.00 -1.84
C CYS A 5 19.31 -1.80 -2.81
N ARG A 6 19.70 -0.63 -2.31
CA ARG A 6 19.80 0.59 -3.12
C ARG A 6 20.81 0.47 -4.28
N PRO A 7 22.04 -0.01 -4.09
CA PRO A 7 22.98 -0.28 -5.20
C PRO A 7 22.41 -1.26 -6.23
N TRP A 8 21.73 -2.32 -5.76
CA TRP A 8 21.08 -3.28 -6.65
C TRP A 8 19.99 -2.64 -7.50
N MET A 9 19.12 -1.81 -6.90
CA MET A 9 18.07 -1.07 -7.61
C MET A 9 18.66 -0.13 -8.68
N VAL A 10 19.74 0.60 -8.34
CA VAL A 10 20.43 1.49 -9.28
C VAL A 10 20.99 0.70 -10.46
N LYS A 11 21.59 -0.48 -10.22
CA LYS A 11 22.05 -1.38 -11.28
C LYS A 11 20.93 -1.78 -12.25
N HIS A 12 19.69 -1.86 -11.77
CA HIS A 12 18.51 -2.16 -12.57
C HIS A 12 17.74 -0.91 -13.06
N GLY A 13 18.42 0.24 -13.11
CA GLY A 13 17.91 1.45 -13.75
C GLY A 13 17.01 2.34 -12.90
N VAL A 14 16.88 2.06 -11.60
CA VAL A 14 16.14 2.91 -10.67
C VAL A 14 16.98 4.13 -10.32
N ARG A 15 16.35 5.31 -10.37
CA ARG A 15 16.98 6.56 -9.95
C ARG A 15 16.34 7.06 -8.68
N PHE A 16 17.14 7.64 -7.79
CA PHE A 16 16.71 8.20 -6.53
C PHE A 16 16.77 9.72 -6.56
N GLN A 17 15.85 10.34 -5.86
CA GLN A 17 15.88 11.78 -5.61
C GLN A 17 17.02 12.13 -4.64
N PRO A 18 17.52 13.39 -4.67
CA PRO A 18 18.33 13.92 -3.59
C PRO A 18 17.61 13.78 -2.23
N SER A 19 18.37 13.79 -1.16
CA SER A 19 17.81 13.75 0.19
C SER A 19 16.85 14.91 0.43
N LEU A 20 15.71 14.61 1.03
CA LEU A 20 14.72 15.63 1.39
C LEU A 20 15.17 16.40 2.65
N SER A 21 14.79 17.65 2.71
CA SER A 21 14.95 18.53 3.86
C SER A 21 13.59 19.02 4.37
N GLY A 22 13.59 19.86 5.39
CA GLY A 22 12.38 20.41 6.01
C GLY A 22 12.08 19.83 7.39
N ALA A 23 10.90 20.11 7.92
CA ALA A 23 10.52 19.77 9.29
C ALA A 23 10.56 18.27 9.61
N LEU A 24 10.47 17.40 8.64
CA LEU A 24 10.41 15.97 8.85
C LEU A 24 11.78 15.26 8.86
N HIS A 25 12.84 15.92 8.48
CA HIS A 25 14.22 15.37 8.48
C HIS A 25 14.34 13.93 7.93
N THR A 26 13.71 13.66 6.80
CA THR A 26 13.63 12.30 6.23
C THR A 26 14.89 11.84 5.51
N ALA A 27 15.91 12.70 5.39
CA ALA A 27 17.13 12.45 4.63
C ALA A 27 17.89 11.15 5.01
N ARG A 28 17.80 10.73 6.27
CA ARG A 28 18.50 9.54 6.77
C ARG A 28 17.62 8.30 6.85
N THR A 29 16.31 8.45 6.79
CA THR A 29 15.35 7.39 7.03
C THR A 29 14.69 6.89 5.75
N ASN A 30 14.59 7.74 4.72
CA ASN A 30 13.88 7.44 3.50
C ASN A 30 14.72 7.74 2.26
N ALA A 31 14.53 6.92 1.22
CA ALA A 31 15.04 7.16 -0.12
C ALA A 31 13.85 7.20 -1.09
N PHE A 32 13.68 8.31 -1.78
CA PHE A 32 12.55 8.51 -2.70
C PHE A 32 12.98 8.24 -4.15
N PHE A 33 12.16 7.53 -4.88
CA PHE A 33 12.39 7.25 -6.29
C PHE A 33 12.13 8.49 -7.15
N MET A 34 13.06 8.82 -8.01
CA MET A 34 12.84 9.87 -9.01
C MET A 34 11.75 9.42 -10.00
N GLY A 35 10.65 10.16 -10.06
CA GLY A 35 9.46 9.80 -10.83
C GLY A 35 8.52 8.81 -10.14
N GLY A 36 8.72 8.56 -8.82
CA GLY A 36 7.82 7.78 -7.98
C GLY A 36 7.75 6.29 -8.32
N GLY A 37 6.72 5.62 -7.84
CA GLY A 37 6.51 4.19 -8.02
C GLY A 37 6.34 3.77 -9.49
N LYS A 38 5.73 4.62 -10.32
CA LYS A 38 5.61 4.35 -11.77
C LYS A 38 6.98 4.24 -12.44
N ALA A 39 7.91 5.14 -12.14
CA ALA A 39 9.25 5.11 -12.71
C ALA A 39 10.04 3.88 -12.23
N LEU A 40 9.88 3.51 -10.94
CA LEU A 40 10.44 2.29 -10.35
C LEU A 40 9.99 1.05 -11.11
N VAL A 41 8.68 0.85 -11.24
CA VAL A 41 8.11 -0.32 -11.91
C VAL A 41 8.54 -0.37 -13.38
N ASN A 42 8.50 0.75 -14.09
CA ASN A 42 8.96 0.82 -15.48
C ASN A 42 10.46 0.50 -15.64
N ALA A 43 11.30 0.85 -14.65
CA ALA A 43 12.70 0.47 -14.66
C ALA A 43 12.88 -1.05 -14.53
N TYR A 44 12.09 -1.69 -13.67
CA TYR A 44 12.13 -3.14 -13.51
C TYR A 44 11.57 -3.88 -14.73
N TYR A 45 10.50 -3.41 -15.36
CA TYR A 45 10.02 -3.99 -16.62
C TYR A 45 11.10 -3.97 -17.70
N ARG A 46 11.73 -2.82 -17.92
CA ARG A 46 12.85 -2.73 -18.90
C ARG A 46 14.01 -3.66 -18.56
N SER A 47 14.30 -3.84 -17.28
CA SER A 47 15.37 -4.76 -16.84
C SER A 47 14.98 -6.22 -17.05
N ALA A 48 13.73 -6.58 -16.76
CA ALA A 48 13.21 -7.91 -16.98
C ALA A 48 13.22 -8.28 -18.47
N GLU A 49 12.75 -7.39 -19.34
CA GLU A 49 12.78 -7.56 -20.80
C GLU A 49 14.21 -7.77 -21.32
N LYS A 50 15.18 -6.96 -20.86
CA LYS A 50 16.61 -7.13 -21.22
C LYS A 50 17.20 -8.47 -20.77
N LEU A 51 16.67 -9.05 -19.71
CA LEU A 51 17.07 -10.35 -19.19
C LEU A 51 16.32 -11.52 -19.84
N GLY A 52 15.45 -11.25 -20.81
CA GLY A 52 14.65 -12.26 -21.52
C GLY A 52 13.47 -12.81 -20.71
N VAL A 53 13.03 -12.11 -19.66
CA VAL A 53 11.83 -12.48 -18.89
C VAL A 53 10.59 -12.24 -19.75
N GLN A 54 9.76 -13.25 -19.89
CA GLN A 54 8.47 -13.12 -20.55
C GLN A 54 7.46 -12.47 -19.59
N ILE A 55 6.84 -11.38 -20.03
CA ILE A 55 5.85 -10.63 -19.25
C ILE A 55 4.51 -10.74 -19.95
N HIS A 56 3.53 -11.30 -19.26
CA HIS A 56 2.17 -11.44 -19.77
C HIS A 56 1.26 -10.41 -19.10
N TYR A 57 0.73 -9.50 -19.89
CA TYR A 57 -0.24 -8.49 -19.47
C TYR A 57 -1.67 -9.00 -19.63
N ASN A 58 -2.62 -8.42 -18.88
CA ASN A 58 -4.03 -8.84 -18.87
C ASN A 58 -4.18 -10.35 -18.62
N ALA A 59 -3.27 -10.88 -17.79
CA ALA A 59 -3.19 -12.27 -17.42
C ALA A 59 -3.44 -12.39 -15.92
N GLU A 60 -4.50 -13.08 -15.54
CA GLU A 60 -4.92 -13.28 -14.16
C GLU A 60 -4.65 -14.74 -13.76
N VAL A 61 -3.85 -14.95 -12.74
CA VAL A 61 -3.63 -16.27 -12.14
C VAL A 61 -4.71 -16.49 -11.10
N ASP A 62 -5.55 -17.48 -11.31
CA ASP A 62 -6.66 -17.81 -10.38
C ASP A 62 -6.35 -18.96 -9.45
N THR A 63 -5.55 -19.93 -9.89
CA THR A 63 -5.18 -21.10 -9.07
C THR A 63 -3.74 -21.50 -9.31
N VAL A 64 -3.18 -22.19 -8.33
CA VAL A 64 -1.92 -22.92 -8.43
C VAL A 64 -2.16 -24.37 -8.09
N GLU A 65 -1.54 -25.27 -8.82
CA GLU A 65 -1.57 -26.71 -8.60
C GLU A 65 -0.38 -27.10 -7.74
N LEU A 66 -0.65 -27.79 -6.64
CA LEU A 66 0.36 -28.38 -5.78
C LEU A 66 0.23 -29.90 -5.78
N ASP A 67 1.35 -30.58 -5.85
CA ASP A 67 1.46 -32.01 -5.66
C ASP A 67 2.41 -32.28 -4.48
N GLU A 68 1.91 -32.94 -3.44
CA GLU A 68 2.64 -33.16 -2.18
C GLU A 68 3.30 -31.89 -1.61
N GLY A 69 2.61 -30.73 -1.73
CA GLY A 69 3.10 -29.41 -1.27
C GLY A 69 4.14 -28.75 -2.21
N ARG A 70 4.40 -29.33 -3.38
CA ARG A 70 5.29 -28.77 -4.38
C ARG A 70 4.50 -28.13 -5.51
N PHE A 71 4.95 -26.97 -5.96
CA PHE A 71 4.36 -26.30 -7.12
C PHE A 71 4.53 -27.17 -8.38
N VAL A 72 3.45 -27.32 -9.13
CA VAL A 72 3.40 -28.03 -10.42
C VAL A 72 3.07 -27.07 -11.55
N ALA A 73 1.96 -26.34 -11.44
CA ALA A 73 1.49 -25.44 -12.47
C ALA A 73 0.64 -24.30 -11.91
N ALA A 74 0.42 -23.29 -12.73
CA ALA A 74 -0.55 -22.22 -12.50
C ALA A 74 -1.59 -22.19 -13.63
N SER A 75 -2.85 -21.92 -13.27
CA SER A 75 -3.91 -21.63 -14.22
C SER A 75 -3.97 -20.12 -14.45
N VAL A 76 -3.89 -19.71 -15.68
CA VAL A 76 -3.84 -18.31 -16.10
C VAL A 76 -4.98 -17.99 -17.07
N MET A 77 -5.75 -16.96 -16.75
CA MET A 77 -6.80 -16.42 -17.62
C MET A 77 -6.26 -15.20 -18.36
N HIS A 78 -6.17 -15.28 -19.67
CA HIS A 78 -5.80 -14.18 -20.56
C HIS A 78 -7.05 -13.47 -21.06
N LYS A 79 -7.21 -12.18 -20.76
CA LYS A 79 -8.26 -11.33 -21.33
C LYS A 79 -7.80 -10.82 -22.68
N LEU A 80 -8.46 -11.25 -23.74
CA LEU A 80 -8.12 -10.89 -25.12
C LEU A 80 -8.76 -9.55 -25.52
N PRO A 81 -8.24 -8.86 -26.57
CA PRO A 81 -8.75 -7.56 -27.01
C PRO A 81 -10.22 -7.58 -27.45
N ASP A 82 -10.72 -8.71 -27.92
CA ASP A 82 -12.12 -8.93 -28.31
C ASP A 82 -13.07 -9.18 -27.13
N GLY A 83 -12.52 -9.15 -25.89
CA GLY A 83 -13.26 -9.41 -24.65
C GLY A 83 -13.39 -10.90 -24.31
N SER A 84 -12.93 -11.80 -25.15
CA SER A 84 -12.91 -13.23 -24.85
C SER A 84 -11.81 -13.57 -23.82
N VAL A 85 -11.94 -14.74 -23.19
CA VAL A 85 -10.99 -15.25 -22.20
C VAL A 85 -10.39 -16.55 -22.69
N ARG A 86 -9.07 -16.61 -22.75
CA ARG A 86 -8.33 -17.85 -22.99
C ARG A 86 -7.71 -18.33 -21.69
N ARG A 87 -7.94 -19.58 -21.33
CA ARG A 87 -7.30 -20.22 -20.17
C ARG A 87 -6.04 -20.97 -20.63
N GLU A 88 -4.98 -20.84 -19.86
CA GLU A 88 -3.70 -21.50 -20.10
C GLU A 88 -3.20 -22.11 -18.80
N ARG A 89 -2.61 -23.30 -18.87
CA ARG A 89 -1.92 -23.95 -17.78
C ARG A 89 -0.41 -23.82 -18.01
N ILE A 90 0.28 -23.15 -17.07
CA ILE A 90 1.72 -22.91 -17.17
C ILE A 90 2.44 -23.76 -16.13
N GLU A 91 3.29 -24.66 -16.58
CA GLU A 91 4.14 -25.49 -15.75
C GLU A 91 5.51 -24.82 -15.51
N ALA A 92 6.04 -24.96 -14.28
CA ALA A 92 7.39 -24.53 -13.95
C ALA A 92 7.94 -25.32 -12.77
N ARG A 93 9.26 -25.30 -12.61
CA ARG A 93 9.93 -25.97 -11.48
C ARG A 93 9.71 -25.25 -10.15
N THR A 94 9.47 -23.96 -10.18
CA THR A 94 9.27 -23.11 -8.99
C THR A 94 8.34 -21.98 -9.33
N CYS A 95 7.63 -21.46 -8.32
CA CYS A 95 6.75 -20.32 -8.42
C CYS A 95 7.06 -19.33 -7.30
N VAL A 96 7.07 -18.04 -7.62
CA VAL A 96 7.10 -16.96 -6.63
C VAL A 96 5.75 -16.27 -6.64
N LEU A 97 5.00 -16.40 -5.54
CA LEU A 97 3.74 -15.71 -5.35
C LEU A 97 4.00 -14.28 -4.85
N ALA A 98 3.85 -13.31 -5.72
CA ALA A 98 4.02 -11.88 -5.42
C ALA A 98 2.73 -11.11 -5.74
N ALA A 99 1.57 -11.72 -5.49
CA ALA A 99 0.24 -11.27 -5.90
C ALA A 99 -0.39 -10.23 -4.96
N GLY A 100 0.35 -9.75 -3.95
CA GLY A 100 -0.15 -8.80 -2.97
C GLY A 100 -1.05 -9.44 -1.90
N GLY A 101 -1.73 -8.60 -1.15
CA GLY A 101 -2.65 -8.99 -0.09
C GLY A 101 -4.13 -8.92 -0.48
N PHE A 102 -4.98 -8.65 0.50
CA PHE A 102 -6.43 -8.60 0.32
C PHE A 102 -7.05 -7.25 0.71
N GLU A 103 -6.25 -6.20 0.77
CA GLU A 103 -6.68 -4.87 1.23
C GLU A 103 -7.81 -4.25 0.39
N SER A 104 -8.07 -4.76 -0.81
CA SER A 104 -9.18 -4.32 -1.68
C SER A 104 -10.39 -5.26 -1.65
N ASN A 105 -10.34 -6.34 -0.89
CA ASN A 105 -11.44 -7.26 -0.69
C ASN A 105 -12.27 -6.83 0.54
N ARG A 106 -13.38 -6.12 0.29
CA ARG A 106 -14.23 -5.59 1.36
C ARG A 106 -14.83 -6.64 2.27
N GLU A 107 -15.24 -7.76 1.70
CA GLU A 107 -15.84 -8.86 2.47
C GLU A 107 -14.83 -9.45 3.43
N TRP A 108 -13.63 -9.73 2.95
CA TRP A 108 -12.57 -10.26 3.78
C TRP A 108 -12.07 -9.25 4.82
N LEU A 109 -12.03 -7.96 4.48
CA LEU A 109 -11.73 -6.91 5.46
C LEU A 109 -12.82 -6.82 6.55
N ARG A 110 -14.11 -6.93 6.20
CA ARG A 110 -15.21 -6.98 7.17
C ARG A 110 -15.08 -8.19 8.09
N GLU A 111 -14.80 -9.36 7.54
CA GLU A 111 -14.56 -10.58 8.32
C GLU A 111 -13.39 -10.40 9.30
N ALA A 112 -12.28 -9.85 8.84
CA ALA A 112 -11.08 -9.67 9.64
C ALA A 112 -11.25 -8.62 10.76
N TRP A 113 -11.87 -7.47 10.45
CA TRP A 113 -11.99 -6.35 11.39
C TRP A 113 -13.24 -6.44 12.28
N GLY A 114 -14.27 -7.16 11.85
CA GLY A 114 -15.53 -7.25 12.56
C GLY A 114 -16.28 -5.93 12.70
N GLN A 115 -17.22 -5.89 13.64
CA GLN A 115 -17.94 -4.69 14.02
C GLN A 115 -17.24 -3.97 15.19
N ASN A 116 -17.29 -2.65 15.19
CA ASN A 116 -16.88 -1.83 16.32
C ASN A 116 -17.96 -1.85 17.42
N GLU A 117 -17.72 -1.16 18.56
CA GLU A 117 -18.67 -1.05 19.68
C GLU A 117 -20.02 -0.43 19.29
N ARG A 118 -20.10 0.25 18.15
CA ARG A 118 -21.32 0.88 17.62
C ARG A 118 -22.08 -0.01 16.63
N GLY A 119 -21.61 -1.25 16.39
CA GLY A 119 -22.19 -2.16 15.42
C GLY A 119 -21.84 -1.83 13.95
N GLU A 120 -20.93 -0.92 13.69
CA GLU A 120 -20.47 -0.53 12.34
C GLU A 120 -19.28 -1.35 11.93
N TYR A 121 -19.14 -1.67 10.64
CA TYR A 121 -17.93 -2.28 10.08
C TYR A 121 -16.91 -1.21 9.68
N PRO A 122 -15.80 -1.04 10.40
CA PRO A 122 -14.79 -0.05 10.06
C PRO A 122 -14.27 -0.19 8.62
N ALA A 123 -14.17 -1.43 8.14
CA ALA A 123 -13.70 -1.74 6.79
C ALA A 123 -14.51 -1.06 5.67
N ASP A 124 -15.77 -0.71 5.90
CA ASP A 124 -16.62 -0.07 4.89
C ASP A 124 -16.19 1.36 4.56
N GLN A 125 -15.53 2.01 5.51
CA GLN A 125 -15.06 3.39 5.38
C GLN A 125 -13.61 3.50 4.92
N PHE A 126 -12.86 2.39 4.84
CA PHE A 126 -11.45 2.43 4.45
C PHE A 126 -11.31 2.87 3.00
N LEU A 127 -10.51 3.91 2.80
CA LEU A 127 -9.97 4.27 1.50
C LEU A 127 -8.69 3.45 1.27
N ILE A 128 -8.56 2.85 0.11
CA ILE A 128 -7.47 1.92 -0.18
C ILE A 128 -6.34 2.65 -0.89
N ARG A 129 -5.21 2.81 -0.21
CA ARG A 129 -3.99 3.35 -0.82
C ARG A 129 -3.28 2.30 -1.64
N GLY A 130 -3.82 2.02 -2.79
CA GLY A 130 -3.30 0.98 -3.66
C GLY A 130 -4.21 0.72 -4.83
N THR A 131 -4.13 -0.49 -5.33
CA THR A 131 -4.91 -0.94 -6.48
C THR A 131 -6.15 -1.71 -6.05
N ARG A 132 -7.22 -1.61 -6.84
CA ARG A 132 -8.42 -2.44 -6.69
C ARG A 132 -8.19 -3.94 -6.95
N PHE A 133 -7.02 -4.32 -7.45
CA PHE A 133 -6.71 -5.70 -7.84
C PHE A 133 -6.19 -6.57 -6.70
N ASN A 134 -5.79 -6.00 -5.56
CA ASN A 134 -5.34 -6.77 -4.41
C ASN A 134 -6.53 -7.37 -3.64
N GLN A 135 -7.13 -8.39 -4.24
CA GLN A 135 -8.33 -9.07 -3.74
C GLN A 135 -8.01 -10.33 -2.92
N GLY A 136 -6.74 -10.70 -2.82
CA GLY A 136 -6.30 -11.88 -2.06
C GLY A 136 -6.61 -13.22 -2.73
N VAL A 137 -6.86 -13.27 -4.04
CA VAL A 137 -7.27 -14.49 -4.75
C VAL A 137 -6.30 -15.64 -4.50
N LEU A 138 -5.03 -15.44 -4.82
CA LEU A 138 -4.02 -16.48 -4.61
C LEU A 138 -3.70 -16.71 -3.14
N LEU A 139 -3.76 -15.68 -2.30
CA LEU A 139 -3.58 -15.83 -0.86
C LEU A 139 -4.67 -16.75 -0.28
N LYS A 140 -5.93 -16.53 -0.62
CA LYS A 140 -7.05 -17.37 -0.20
C LYS A 140 -6.88 -18.81 -0.70
N HIS A 141 -6.55 -18.96 -1.97
CA HIS A 141 -6.30 -20.27 -2.57
C HIS A 141 -5.19 -21.03 -1.85
N MET A 142 -4.08 -20.39 -1.48
CA MET A 142 -3.00 -21.03 -0.71
C MET A 142 -3.43 -21.44 0.69
N LEU A 143 -4.24 -20.62 1.37
CA LEU A 143 -4.80 -20.98 2.68
C LEU A 143 -5.73 -22.19 2.59
N GLU A 144 -6.54 -22.28 1.54
CA GLU A 144 -7.39 -23.44 1.25
C GLU A 144 -6.58 -24.71 0.93
N GLN A 145 -5.37 -24.55 0.39
CA GLN A 145 -4.41 -25.63 0.16
C GLN A 145 -3.59 -26.02 1.41
N GLY A 146 -3.88 -25.43 2.56
CA GLY A 146 -3.24 -25.77 3.83
C GLY A 146 -2.00 -24.96 4.18
N ALA A 147 -1.75 -23.83 3.51
CA ALA A 147 -0.69 -22.92 3.93
C ALA A 147 -0.99 -22.30 5.30
N ASP A 148 0.03 -22.19 6.14
CA ASP A 148 -0.11 -21.60 7.46
C ASP A 148 -0.42 -20.09 7.37
N ARG A 149 -1.40 -19.66 8.18
CA ARG A 149 -1.70 -18.26 8.38
C ARG A 149 -0.82 -17.71 9.51
N ILE A 150 0.08 -16.79 9.19
CA ILE A 150 0.92 -16.12 10.19
C ILE A 150 0.60 -14.62 10.18
N GLY A 151 0.44 -14.07 11.37
CA GLY A 151 0.13 -12.65 11.58
C GLY A 151 -1.35 -12.41 11.89
N ASP A 152 -1.64 -11.14 12.15
CA ASP A 152 -2.98 -10.66 12.49
C ASP A 152 -3.55 -9.88 11.29
N PRO A 153 -4.66 -10.31 10.70
CA PRO A 153 -5.25 -9.67 9.53
C PRO A 153 -5.76 -8.24 9.81
N THR A 154 -5.88 -7.83 11.08
CA THR A 154 -6.21 -6.46 11.47
C THR A 154 -4.99 -5.56 11.57
N GLN A 155 -3.78 -6.09 11.49
CA GLN A 155 -2.52 -5.33 11.54
C GLN A 155 -2.16 -4.78 10.16
N ALA A 156 -2.85 -3.72 9.75
CA ALA A 156 -2.62 -3.03 8.50
C ALA A 156 -1.75 -1.78 8.68
N HIS A 157 -1.00 -1.42 7.64
CA HIS A 157 -0.36 -0.12 7.54
C HIS A 157 -1.40 0.93 7.18
N MET A 158 -1.85 1.68 8.17
CA MET A 158 -2.91 2.65 8.03
C MET A 158 -2.37 4.07 8.12
N VAL A 159 -2.76 4.91 7.17
CA VAL A 159 -2.38 6.33 7.15
C VAL A 159 -3.63 7.20 7.07
N ALA A 160 -3.59 8.36 7.67
CA ALA A 160 -4.62 9.37 7.47
C ALA A 160 -4.44 10.00 6.09
N ILE A 161 -5.51 10.06 5.32
CA ILE A 161 -5.54 10.68 4.00
C ILE A 161 -6.69 11.67 3.90
N ASP A 162 -6.70 12.50 2.86
CA ASP A 162 -7.82 13.39 2.59
C ASP A 162 -9.12 12.58 2.47
N ALA A 163 -10.11 12.90 3.29
CA ALA A 163 -11.41 12.20 3.30
C ALA A 163 -12.18 12.30 1.97
N ARG A 164 -11.78 13.22 1.09
CA ARG A 164 -12.34 13.38 -0.27
C ARG A 164 -11.60 12.56 -1.32
N ALA A 165 -10.53 11.85 -0.93
CA ALA A 165 -9.78 11.00 -1.84
C ALA A 165 -10.67 9.90 -2.44
N PRO A 166 -10.39 9.45 -3.67
CA PRO A 166 -11.12 8.34 -4.26
C PRO A 166 -10.90 7.05 -3.47
N LEU A 167 -11.84 6.10 -3.64
CA LEU A 167 -11.80 4.81 -2.94
C LEU A 167 -10.45 4.09 -3.11
N TYR A 168 -9.85 4.17 -4.28
CA TYR A 168 -8.52 3.65 -4.58
C TYR A 168 -7.60 4.81 -4.92
N ASP A 169 -6.65 5.08 -4.02
CA ASP A 169 -5.71 6.17 -4.18
C ASP A 169 -4.27 5.72 -3.88
N GLY A 170 -3.48 5.54 -4.91
CA GLY A 170 -2.04 5.25 -4.82
C GLY A 170 -1.16 6.48 -4.61
N GLY A 171 -1.74 7.69 -4.60
CA GLY A 171 -1.02 8.95 -4.53
C GLY A 171 -0.47 9.27 -3.14
N ILE A 172 0.72 9.84 -3.07
CA ILE A 172 1.27 10.37 -1.82
C ILE A 172 0.61 11.70 -1.44
N CYS A 173 0.07 12.44 -2.41
CA CYS A 173 -0.47 13.78 -2.23
C CYS A 173 -1.73 13.83 -1.36
N THR A 174 -2.45 12.74 -1.25
CA THR A 174 -3.65 12.64 -0.40
C THR A 174 -3.34 12.27 1.04
N ARG A 175 -2.11 11.84 1.34
CA ARG A 175 -1.69 11.53 2.70
C ARG A 175 -1.45 12.80 3.50
N ILE A 176 -2.03 12.86 4.70
CA ILE A 176 -1.91 14.01 5.61
C ILE A 176 -0.88 13.70 6.68
N ASP A 177 0.35 14.11 6.44
CA ASP A 177 1.49 13.87 7.35
C ASP A 177 1.85 15.10 8.21
N CYS A 178 1.20 16.23 7.99
CA CYS A 178 1.49 17.50 8.64
C CYS A 178 0.88 17.67 10.05
N VAL A 179 0.38 16.59 10.63
CA VAL A 179 -0.30 16.60 11.94
C VAL A 179 0.52 17.24 13.05
N SER A 180 1.84 17.09 13.03
CA SER A 180 2.75 17.68 14.03
C SER A 180 2.90 19.21 13.92
N LEU A 181 2.33 19.83 12.91
CA LEU A 181 2.37 21.27 12.70
C LEU A 181 1.08 21.96 13.18
N GLY A 182 0.16 21.23 13.79
CA GLY A 182 -1.13 21.76 14.23
C GLY A 182 -1.77 20.93 15.33
N VAL A 183 -3.08 21.02 15.42
CA VAL A 183 -3.91 20.27 16.38
C VAL A 183 -4.90 19.42 15.60
N VAL A 184 -5.18 18.21 16.07
CA VAL A 184 -6.14 17.32 15.44
C VAL A 184 -7.32 17.02 16.37
N VAL A 185 -8.52 17.19 15.85
CA VAL A 185 -9.76 16.92 16.56
C VAL A 185 -10.64 15.95 15.77
N ASN A 186 -11.45 15.17 16.47
CA ASN A 186 -12.48 14.33 15.85
C ASN A 186 -13.77 15.13 15.53
N ARG A 187 -14.81 14.46 15.04
CA ARG A 187 -16.13 15.09 14.75
C ARG A 187 -16.83 15.70 15.95
N GLU A 188 -16.44 15.31 17.17
CA GLU A 188 -16.97 15.85 18.43
C GLU A 188 -16.11 17.00 18.96
N ALA A 189 -15.22 17.55 18.13
CA ALA A 189 -14.26 18.59 18.50
C ALA A 189 -13.32 18.19 19.66
N ARG A 190 -13.11 16.90 19.88
CA ARG A 190 -12.22 16.38 20.92
C ARG A 190 -10.88 16.03 20.31
N ARG A 191 -9.82 16.48 20.96
CA ARG A 191 -8.46 16.04 20.71
C ARG A 191 -8.30 14.60 21.22
N PHE A 192 -7.69 13.71 20.47
CA PHE A 192 -7.59 12.28 20.81
C PHE A 192 -6.18 11.72 20.69
N TYR A 193 -5.20 12.55 20.37
CA TYR A 193 -3.80 12.14 20.19
C TYR A 193 -2.85 13.28 20.50
N ASP A 194 -1.64 12.96 20.92
CA ASP A 194 -0.54 13.91 21.02
C ASP A 194 0.17 14.02 19.65
N GLU A 195 -0.03 15.11 18.95
CA GLU A 195 0.58 15.37 17.65
C GLU A 195 2.10 15.49 17.70
N GLY A 196 2.68 15.75 18.90
CA GLY A 196 4.10 15.79 19.18
C GLY A 196 4.73 14.46 19.51
N GLU A 197 3.92 13.44 19.83
CA GLU A 197 4.43 12.11 20.17
C GLU A 197 5.16 11.49 18.99
N ASP A 198 6.32 10.90 19.27
CA ASP A 198 7.13 10.15 18.31
C ASP A 198 7.70 10.96 17.13
N PHE A 199 8.61 10.38 16.38
CA PHE A 199 9.13 10.95 15.15
C PHE A 199 8.31 10.51 13.92
N TRP A 200 8.33 11.31 12.86
CA TRP A 200 7.44 11.15 11.70
C TRP A 200 7.38 9.73 11.09
N PRO A 201 8.48 9.00 10.84
CA PRO A 201 8.39 7.67 10.22
C PRO A 201 7.59 6.64 11.02
N LYS A 202 7.48 6.82 12.34
CA LYS A 202 6.68 5.96 13.21
C LYS A 202 5.25 6.50 13.36
N ARG A 203 5.13 7.79 13.60
CA ARG A 203 3.85 8.46 13.83
C ARG A 203 2.85 8.26 12.68
N TYR A 204 3.28 8.43 11.44
CA TYR A 204 2.34 8.37 10.32
C TYR A 204 1.68 6.98 10.17
N ALA A 205 2.35 5.92 10.57
CA ALA A 205 1.82 4.57 10.54
C ALA A 205 0.80 4.28 11.65
N ILE A 206 0.90 5.01 12.79
CA ILE A 206 -0.02 4.89 13.93
C ILE A 206 -1.26 5.76 13.69
N TRP A 207 -1.07 6.92 13.11
CA TRP A 207 -2.05 7.97 12.97
C TRP A 207 -3.34 7.53 12.26
N GLY A 208 -3.23 6.81 11.15
CA GLY A 208 -4.39 6.30 10.42
C GLY A 208 -5.25 5.37 11.27
N ARG A 209 -4.64 4.52 12.08
CA ARG A 209 -5.36 3.61 12.99
C ARG A 209 -6.13 4.39 14.06
N LEU A 210 -5.54 5.43 14.63
CA LEU A 210 -6.21 6.28 15.62
C LEU A 210 -7.41 7.02 15.02
N VAL A 211 -7.29 7.50 13.78
CA VAL A 211 -8.41 8.11 13.05
C VAL A 211 -9.51 7.07 12.76
N ALA A 212 -9.13 5.84 12.40
CA ALA A 212 -10.10 4.77 12.16
C ALA A 212 -10.97 4.42 13.39
N GLN A 213 -10.49 4.75 14.59
CA GLN A 213 -11.22 4.55 15.85
C GLN A 213 -12.13 5.73 16.20
N GLN A 214 -12.03 6.86 15.51
CA GLN A 214 -12.82 8.05 15.81
C GLN A 214 -14.24 7.97 15.19
N PRO A 215 -15.21 8.74 15.71
CA PRO A 215 -16.56 8.79 15.18
C PRO A 215 -16.58 9.09 13.68
N GLY A 216 -17.18 8.17 12.90
CA GLY A 216 -17.23 8.24 11.44
C GLY A 216 -15.88 8.17 10.74
N GLN A 217 -14.81 7.76 11.46
CA GLN A 217 -13.44 7.60 10.95
C GLN A 217 -12.89 8.86 10.26
N VAL A 218 -13.27 10.02 10.77
CA VAL A 218 -12.85 11.33 10.26
C VAL A 218 -12.24 12.15 11.38
N ALA A 219 -11.17 12.85 11.06
CA ALA A 219 -10.56 13.86 11.91
C ALA A 219 -10.26 15.14 11.12
N TYR A 220 -10.11 16.24 11.82
CA TYR A 220 -9.81 17.55 11.26
C TYR A 220 -8.46 18.00 11.77
N SER A 221 -7.50 18.21 10.85
CA SER A 221 -6.21 18.82 11.17
C SER A 221 -6.33 20.34 11.04
N ILE A 222 -6.08 21.04 12.13
CA ILE A 222 -6.17 22.50 12.23
C ILE A 222 -4.73 23.03 12.27
N ILE A 223 -4.34 23.73 11.22
CA ILE A 223 -2.97 24.23 11.00
C ILE A 223 -3.03 25.75 10.84
N ASP A 224 -2.18 26.47 11.55
CA ASP A 224 -2.09 27.92 11.42
C ASP A 224 -1.17 28.36 10.25
N ALA A 225 -1.21 29.65 9.94
CA ALA A 225 -0.42 30.24 8.86
C ALA A 225 1.11 30.12 9.04
N LYS A 226 1.60 29.90 10.28
CA LYS A 226 3.03 29.73 10.55
C LYS A 226 3.57 28.39 10.05
N ALA A 227 2.70 27.42 9.83
CA ALA A 227 3.06 26.09 9.33
C ALA A 227 3.18 26.05 7.81
N VAL A 228 2.63 27.02 7.10
CA VAL A 228 2.67 27.06 5.63
C VAL A 228 4.12 27.05 5.13
N GLY A 229 4.41 26.17 4.16
CA GLY A 229 5.74 25.99 3.59
C GLY A 229 6.75 25.25 4.46
N ARG A 230 6.36 24.77 5.66
CA ARG A 230 7.28 24.03 6.55
C ARG A 230 7.23 22.51 6.34
N PHE A 231 6.20 22.00 5.70
CA PHE A 231 6.03 20.57 5.44
C PHE A 231 6.74 20.18 4.13
N MET A 232 7.84 19.43 4.22
CA MET A 232 8.62 18.92 3.07
C MET A 232 8.71 19.93 1.89
N PRO A 233 9.21 21.15 2.11
CA PRO A 233 9.12 22.23 1.11
C PRO A 233 9.69 21.90 -0.28
N PRO A 234 10.73 21.04 -0.44
CA PRO A 234 11.20 20.67 -1.77
C PRO A 234 10.22 19.81 -2.58
N VAL A 235 9.21 19.22 -1.92
CA VAL A 235 8.24 18.28 -2.54
C VAL A 235 6.86 18.91 -2.65
N PHE A 236 6.50 19.76 -1.69
CA PHE A 236 5.17 20.37 -1.57
C PHE A 236 5.30 21.87 -1.40
N GLU A 237 5.70 22.56 -2.48
CA GLU A 237 5.71 24.00 -2.49
C GLU A 237 4.30 24.56 -2.24
N GLY A 238 4.17 25.50 -1.32
CA GLY A 238 2.90 26.14 -0.99
C GLY A 238 1.95 25.39 -0.06
N THR A 239 2.39 24.24 0.51
CA THR A 239 1.62 23.50 1.53
C THR A 239 2.00 23.87 2.97
#